data_814cd18c86986dd8d3b4dd9fceab651c
#
_entry.id   814cd18c86986dd8d3b4dd9fceab651c
#
_cell.length_a   1.000
_cell.length_b   1.000
_cell.length_c   1.000
_cell.angle_alpha   90.00
_cell.angle_beta   90.00
_cell.angle_gamma   90.00
#
_symmetry.space_group_name_H-M   'P 1'
#
loop_
_entity.id
_entity.type
_entity.pdbx_description
1 polymer ?
#
loop_
_entity_poly.entity_id
_entity_poly.type
_entity_poly.pdbx_seq_one_letter_code
_entity_poly.pdbx_strand_id
1 'polypeptide(L)'
;MNRKKVEEYSTLLKDSAAILQSDTELWKQFLNFATQFTHYRFRDQLLIYAQNQQATACATFAQWKKIGRYVRSGEHSIVLLDETGSRPRLKHVFDVTSTGPAKEFSYKPKPILPEEREELAKRLSTFYARENSLYAADAKRWDNNLEQTLSQVAMYMTQEYYGVSLEQAMEQSDKDEFPAYYVATATSAMYLLLSKYGFEKEANQLDFSCMGQLDEQGFEDVGTAASAILSRTARMVRQIHPQIQRESQKQTERSESYEKDDNGRSAQENHLSSGGGLHGTGHRTAGGRGGRTGTEEIRNDEKEISGGESISVVRANGDE
;
A
#
# COMPACT_ATOMS: atom_id res chain seq x y z
N MET A 1 -3.94 17.39 35.66
CA MET A 1 -5.13 17.20 34.80
C MET A 1 -4.92 16.19 33.67
N ASN A 2 -3.71 16.01 33.15
CA ASN A 2 -3.43 15.13 32.01
C ASN A 2 -3.40 13.63 32.36
N ARG A 3 -2.95 13.23 33.57
CA ARG A 3 -2.78 11.83 33.96
C ARG A 3 -4.10 11.05 33.95
N LYS A 4 -5.17 11.62 34.52
CA LYS A 4 -6.51 10.98 34.54
C LYS A 4 -7.03 10.70 33.12
N LYS A 5 -6.82 11.64 32.19
CA LYS A 5 -7.22 11.42 30.79
C LYS A 5 -6.37 10.36 30.07
N VAL A 6 -5.06 10.29 30.36
CA VAL A 6 -4.21 9.23 29.83
C VAL A 6 -4.70 7.86 30.31
N GLU A 7 -5.04 7.75 31.61
CA GLU A 7 -5.61 6.52 32.18
C GLU A 7 -6.95 6.16 31.51
N GLU A 8 -7.84 7.12 31.26
CA GLU A 8 -9.11 6.94 30.57
C GLU A 8 -8.92 6.35 29.16
N TYR A 9 -8.04 6.91 28.35
CA TYR A 9 -7.77 6.39 27.00
C TYR A 9 -6.98 5.08 27.00
N SER A 10 -6.17 4.83 28.01
CA SER A 10 -5.52 3.53 28.19
C SER A 10 -6.55 2.44 28.52
N THR A 11 -7.54 2.76 29.35
CA THR A 11 -8.67 1.86 29.65
C THR A 11 -9.50 1.61 28.39
N LEU A 12 -9.89 2.68 27.67
CA LEU A 12 -10.62 2.55 26.41
C LEU A 12 -9.91 1.64 25.41
N LEU A 13 -8.58 1.76 25.30
CA LEU A 13 -7.76 0.92 24.42
C LEU A 13 -7.88 -0.56 24.80
N LYS A 14 -7.72 -0.89 26.09
CA LYS A 14 -7.80 -2.25 26.60
C LYS A 14 -9.20 -2.85 26.45
N ASP A 15 -10.24 -2.10 26.81
CA ASP A 15 -11.63 -2.55 26.70
C ASP A 15 -11.98 -2.82 25.22
N SER A 16 -11.55 -1.95 24.32
CA SER A 16 -11.76 -2.13 22.88
C SER A 16 -11.02 -3.36 22.34
N ALA A 17 -9.79 -3.59 22.78
CA ALA A 17 -9.03 -4.78 22.42
C ALA A 17 -9.74 -6.07 22.86
N ALA A 18 -10.19 -6.11 24.12
CA ALA A 18 -10.91 -7.26 24.68
C ALA A 18 -12.22 -7.56 23.92
N ILE A 19 -12.96 -6.53 23.53
CA ILE A 19 -14.19 -6.67 22.72
C ILE A 19 -13.85 -7.28 21.35
N LEU A 20 -12.84 -6.77 20.65
CA LEU A 20 -12.46 -7.26 19.33
C LEU A 20 -11.89 -8.68 19.37
N GLN A 21 -11.17 -9.03 20.45
CA GLN A 21 -10.66 -10.37 20.65
C GLN A 21 -11.75 -11.41 20.87
N SER A 22 -12.85 -11.02 21.53
CA SER A 22 -13.96 -11.91 21.88
C SER A 22 -14.89 -12.23 20.71
N ASP A 23 -14.82 -11.47 19.60
CA ASP A 23 -15.73 -11.61 18.46
C ASP A 23 -15.00 -11.45 17.13
N THR A 24 -14.92 -12.54 16.37
CA THR A 24 -14.21 -12.59 15.09
C THR A 24 -14.83 -11.69 14.01
N GLU A 25 -16.14 -11.47 14.05
CA GLU A 25 -16.80 -10.57 13.10
C GLU A 25 -16.51 -9.10 13.43
N LEU A 26 -16.45 -8.74 14.71
CA LEU A 26 -15.99 -7.41 15.13
C LEU A 26 -14.51 -7.21 14.77
N TRP A 27 -13.69 -8.25 14.90
CA TRP A 27 -12.29 -8.21 14.44
C TRP A 27 -12.19 -7.94 12.94
N LYS A 28 -12.94 -8.65 12.10
CA LYS A 28 -12.99 -8.41 10.65
C LYS A 28 -13.46 -6.99 10.30
N GLN A 29 -14.48 -6.48 11.01
CA GLN A 29 -14.95 -5.10 10.83
C GLN A 29 -13.86 -4.09 11.16
N PHE A 30 -13.14 -4.30 12.27
CA PHE A 30 -11.98 -3.47 12.61
C PHE A 30 -10.86 -3.57 11.57
N LEU A 31 -10.52 -4.77 11.07
CA LEU A 31 -9.52 -4.94 10.03
C LEU A 31 -9.90 -4.20 8.75
N ASN A 32 -11.17 -4.28 8.32
CA ASN A 32 -11.65 -3.49 7.19
C ASN A 32 -11.47 -1.99 7.40
N PHE A 33 -11.84 -1.48 8.58
CA PHE A 33 -11.60 -0.11 8.95
C PHE A 33 -10.11 0.26 8.90
N ALA A 34 -9.23 -0.58 9.45
CA ALA A 34 -7.79 -0.36 9.52
C ALA A 34 -7.12 -0.27 8.14
N THR A 35 -7.71 -0.86 7.08
CA THR A 35 -7.20 -0.75 5.70
C THR A 35 -7.04 0.70 5.23
N GLN A 36 -7.79 1.64 5.79
CA GLN A 36 -7.76 3.06 5.45
C GLN A 36 -6.63 3.81 6.19
N PHE A 37 -6.21 3.29 7.33
CA PHE A 37 -5.29 3.95 8.27
C PHE A 37 -3.87 3.37 8.25
N THR A 38 -3.35 3.05 7.06
CA THR A 38 -2.06 2.36 6.86
C THR A 38 -0.83 3.09 7.43
N HIS A 39 -0.93 4.33 7.82
CA HIS A 39 0.14 5.14 8.42
C HIS A 39 -0.01 5.30 9.95
N TYR A 40 -1.07 4.74 10.53
CA TYR A 40 -1.26 4.65 11.96
C TYR A 40 -0.84 3.29 12.49
N ARG A 41 -0.29 3.24 13.71
CA ARG A 41 0.01 1.98 14.41
C ARG A 41 -1.28 1.33 14.88
N PHE A 42 -1.25 0.06 15.18
CA PHE A 42 -2.42 -0.70 15.65
C PHE A 42 -3.17 -0.01 16.81
N ARG A 43 -2.45 0.40 17.86
CA ARG A 43 -3.07 1.10 19.02
C ARG A 43 -3.75 2.42 18.64
N ASP A 44 -3.16 3.17 17.70
CA ASP A 44 -3.78 4.39 17.18
C ASP A 44 -5.03 4.07 16.36
N GLN A 45 -4.97 3.05 15.48
CA GLN A 45 -6.11 2.60 14.69
C GLN A 45 -7.26 2.15 15.60
N LEU A 46 -6.95 1.42 16.67
CA LEU A 46 -7.91 0.96 17.64
C LEU A 46 -8.56 2.13 18.39
N LEU A 47 -7.80 3.12 18.85
CA LEU A 47 -8.34 4.33 19.47
C LEU A 47 -9.19 5.16 18.51
N ILE A 48 -8.82 5.24 17.23
CA ILE A 48 -9.65 5.91 16.21
C ILE A 48 -10.97 5.16 16.06
N TYR A 49 -10.93 3.85 15.90
CA TYR A 49 -12.10 2.98 15.74
C TYR A 49 -13.06 3.08 16.94
N ALA A 50 -12.52 3.01 18.16
CA ALA A 50 -13.28 3.09 19.39
C ALA A 50 -14.03 4.43 19.57
N GLN A 51 -13.46 5.53 19.05
CA GLN A 51 -14.06 6.87 19.17
C GLN A 51 -14.90 7.26 17.94
N ASN A 52 -14.56 6.75 16.75
CA ASN A 52 -15.31 7.04 15.53
C ASN A 52 -15.11 5.95 14.46
N GLN A 53 -16.02 4.99 14.41
CA GLN A 53 -16.02 3.90 13.42
C GLN A 53 -16.29 4.38 11.99
N GLN A 54 -16.77 5.60 11.82
CA GLN A 54 -17.04 6.20 10.50
C GLN A 54 -15.87 7.07 10.01
N ALA A 55 -14.78 7.18 10.77
CA ALA A 55 -13.62 7.94 10.36
C ALA A 55 -13.01 7.34 9.08
N THR A 56 -12.59 8.21 8.17
CA THR A 56 -12.02 7.81 6.87
C THR A 56 -10.60 8.32 6.66
N ALA A 57 -10.26 9.46 7.22
CA ALA A 57 -8.92 10.03 7.12
C ALA A 57 -8.67 10.98 8.30
N CYS A 58 -7.75 10.61 9.18
CA CYS A 58 -7.42 11.39 10.36
C CYS A 58 -6.07 12.09 10.21
N ALA A 59 -5.98 13.34 10.68
CA ALA A 59 -4.72 14.06 10.79
C ALA A 59 -4.79 15.11 11.92
N THR A 60 -3.62 15.56 12.37
CA THR A 60 -3.55 16.65 13.34
C THR A 60 -4.00 17.98 12.72
N PHE A 61 -4.38 18.93 13.56
CA PHE A 61 -4.73 20.29 13.12
C PHE A 61 -3.65 20.90 12.21
N ALA A 62 -2.36 20.75 12.59
CA ALA A 62 -1.25 21.27 11.80
C ALA A 62 -1.11 20.59 10.44
N GLN A 63 -1.33 19.27 10.37
CA GLN A 63 -1.29 18.52 9.09
C GLN A 63 -2.44 18.95 8.19
N TRP A 64 -3.66 19.10 8.70
CA TRP A 64 -4.79 19.61 7.93
C TRP A 64 -4.52 21.01 7.38
N LYS A 65 -4.01 21.91 8.23
CA LYS A 65 -3.63 23.27 7.80
C LYS A 65 -2.57 23.27 6.69
N LYS A 66 -1.58 22.36 6.77
CA LYS A 66 -0.50 22.25 5.76
C LYS A 66 -1.03 21.91 4.37
N ILE A 67 -2.11 21.17 4.26
CA ILE A 67 -2.76 20.83 2.98
C ILE A 67 -3.93 21.77 2.63
N GLY A 68 -4.04 22.90 3.33
CA GLY A 68 -5.03 23.94 3.05
C GLY A 68 -6.44 23.65 3.60
N ARG A 69 -6.61 22.64 4.47
CA ARG A 69 -7.88 22.38 5.17
C ARG A 69 -7.83 22.98 6.58
N TYR A 70 -9.00 23.30 7.10
CA TYR A 70 -9.14 23.79 8.48
C TYR A 70 -10.17 22.96 9.24
N VAL A 71 -9.91 22.70 10.50
CA VAL A 71 -10.88 22.08 11.41
C VAL A 71 -11.97 23.11 11.73
N ARG A 72 -13.23 22.72 11.55
CA ARG A 72 -14.36 23.62 11.83
C ARG A 72 -14.46 23.91 13.33
N SER A 73 -14.96 25.07 13.67
CA SER A 73 -15.22 25.44 15.06
C SER A 73 -16.27 24.51 15.68
N GLY A 74 -16.05 24.08 16.93
CA GLY A 74 -16.94 23.18 17.65
C GLY A 74 -16.73 21.70 17.37
N GLU A 75 -15.87 21.30 16.45
CA GLU A 75 -15.58 19.89 16.16
C GLU A 75 -14.78 19.22 17.29
N HIS A 76 -15.10 17.95 17.54
CA HIS A 76 -14.41 17.14 18.54
C HIS A 76 -13.24 16.40 17.93
N SER A 77 -12.11 16.39 18.66
CA SER A 77 -10.94 15.62 18.27
C SER A 77 -11.05 14.17 18.70
N ILE A 78 -10.48 13.29 17.90
CA ILE A 78 -10.16 11.92 18.29
C ILE A 78 -8.83 11.97 19.06
N VAL A 79 -8.74 11.33 20.21
CA VAL A 79 -7.58 11.37 21.09
C VAL A 79 -6.78 10.09 20.96
N LEU A 80 -5.50 10.24 20.68
CA LEU A 80 -4.51 9.16 20.62
C LEU A 80 -3.53 9.27 21.77
N LEU A 81 -2.83 8.18 22.07
CA LEU A 81 -1.77 8.13 23.07
C LEU A 81 -0.40 8.21 22.36
N ASP A 82 0.33 9.30 22.62
CA ASP A 82 1.72 9.44 22.17
C ASP A 82 2.65 8.95 23.29
N GLU A 83 3.24 7.79 23.09
CA GLU A 83 4.15 7.12 24.02
C GLU A 83 5.63 7.24 23.60
N THR A 84 5.95 8.11 22.64
CA THR A 84 7.33 8.27 22.14
C THR A 84 8.25 8.97 23.14
N GLY A 85 7.70 9.62 24.18
CA GLY A 85 8.46 10.31 25.23
C GLY A 85 8.53 9.52 26.53
N SER A 86 9.27 10.07 27.52
CA SER A 86 9.38 9.49 28.88
C SER A 86 8.05 9.38 29.64
N ARG A 87 7.03 10.06 29.19
CA ARG A 87 5.65 10.00 29.74
C ARG A 87 4.64 10.05 28.61
N PRO A 88 3.57 9.22 28.64
CA PRO A 88 2.51 9.27 27.67
C PRO A 88 1.86 10.65 27.60
N ARG A 89 1.56 11.10 26.39
CA ARG A 89 0.88 12.39 26.12
C ARG A 89 -0.35 12.12 25.26
N LEU A 90 -1.29 13.07 25.31
CA LEU A 90 -2.45 13.05 24.44
C LEU A 90 -2.10 13.71 23.10
N LYS A 91 -2.41 13.05 22.00
CA LYS A 91 -2.29 13.57 20.65
C LYS A 91 -3.71 13.68 20.06
N HIS A 92 -4.04 14.86 19.56
CA HIS A 92 -5.35 15.14 18.99
C HIS A 92 -5.30 15.08 17.48
N VAL A 93 -6.19 14.28 16.89
CA VAL A 93 -6.41 14.19 15.45
C VAL A 93 -7.88 14.45 15.14
N PHE A 94 -8.16 14.86 13.91
CA PHE A 94 -9.50 15.16 13.43
C PHE A 94 -9.74 14.37 12.16
N ASP A 95 -10.92 13.79 12.03
CA ASP A 95 -11.32 13.17 10.77
C ASP A 95 -11.55 14.22 9.68
N VAL A 96 -11.43 13.84 8.43
CA VAL A 96 -11.66 14.71 7.27
C VAL A 96 -13.07 15.32 7.29
N THR A 97 -14.06 14.58 7.81
CA THR A 97 -15.45 15.07 7.95
C THR A 97 -15.59 16.22 8.90
N SER A 98 -14.68 16.38 9.87
CA SER A 98 -14.61 17.52 10.81
C SER A 98 -13.90 18.74 10.23
N THR A 99 -13.47 18.68 8.95
CA THR A 99 -12.71 19.77 8.35
C THR A 99 -13.51 20.51 7.26
N GLY A 100 -13.24 21.81 7.10
CA GLY A 100 -13.82 22.63 6.05
C GLY A 100 -13.10 22.43 4.71
N PRO A 101 -13.79 22.74 3.59
CA PRO A 101 -13.22 22.57 2.27
C PRO A 101 -12.13 23.62 2.02
N ALA A 102 -10.95 23.11 1.68
CA ALA A 102 -10.17 23.81 0.68
C ALA A 102 -10.32 22.94 -0.55
N LYS A 103 -10.78 23.46 -1.67
CA LYS A 103 -10.92 22.79 -2.96
C LYS A 103 -11.06 21.25 -2.88
N GLU A 104 -11.83 20.61 -3.66
CA GLU A 104 -12.14 19.18 -3.64
C GLU A 104 -10.93 18.31 -3.23
N PHE A 105 -10.89 17.90 -1.98
CA PHE A 105 -9.90 16.97 -1.49
C PHE A 105 -10.44 15.55 -1.66
N SER A 106 -10.15 14.96 -2.79
CA SER A 106 -10.39 13.53 -2.99
C SER A 106 -9.18 12.75 -2.45
N TYR A 107 -9.29 12.28 -1.22
CA TYR A 107 -8.31 11.35 -0.63
C TYR A 107 -8.61 9.90 -1.02
N LYS A 108 -9.23 9.65 -2.11
CA LYS A 108 -9.37 8.27 -2.57
C LYS A 108 -8.12 7.90 -3.34
N PRO A 109 -7.30 6.96 -2.83
CA PRO A 109 -6.24 6.38 -3.66
C PRO A 109 -6.90 5.83 -4.92
N LYS A 110 -6.26 6.02 -6.06
CA LYS A 110 -6.76 5.43 -7.31
C LYS A 110 -6.86 3.93 -7.12
N PRO A 111 -8.01 3.30 -7.45
CA PRO A 111 -8.14 1.86 -7.38
C PRO A 111 -7.14 1.20 -8.33
N ILE A 112 -6.70 0.01 -7.97
CA ILE A 112 -5.91 -0.83 -8.88
C ILE A 112 -6.87 -1.45 -9.88
N LEU A 113 -6.68 -1.13 -11.14
CA LEU A 113 -7.51 -1.66 -12.22
C LEU A 113 -7.18 -3.13 -12.49
N PRO A 114 -8.13 -3.94 -12.98
CA PRO A 114 -7.88 -5.35 -13.28
C PRO A 114 -6.66 -5.59 -14.17
N GLU A 115 -6.46 -4.75 -15.18
CA GLU A 115 -5.34 -4.79 -16.12
C GLU A 115 -3.99 -4.43 -15.51
N GLU A 116 -3.97 -3.76 -14.36
CA GLU A 116 -2.76 -3.37 -13.63
C GLU A 116 -2.31 -4.47 -12.63
N ARG A 117 -3.19 -5.42 -12.30
CA ARG A 117 -2.98 -6.40 -11.21
C ARG A 117 -1.81 -7.33 -11.47
N GLU A 118 -1.66 -7.83 -12.70
CA GLU A 118 -0.57 -8.74 -13.06
C GLU A 118 0.79 -8.05 -12.93
N GLU A 119 0.94 -6.86 -13.49
CA GLU A 119 2.21 -6.12 -13.39
C GLU A 119 2.51 -5.69 -11.95
N LEU A 120 1.49 -5.34 -11.16
CA LEU A 120 1.67 -5.05 -9.74
C LEU A 120 2.14 -6.29 -8.97
N ALA A 121 1.53 -7.46 -9.21
CA ALA A 121 1.93 -8.71 -8.60
C ALA A 121 3.41 -9.05 -8.91
N LYS A 122 3.81 -8.94 -10.17
CA LYS A 122 5.18 -9.17 -10.63
C LYS A 122 6.19 -8.24 -9.95
N ARG A 123 5.89 -6.95 -9.84
CA ARG A 123 6.78 -5.98 -9.19
C ARG A 123 6.86 -6.18 -7.69
N LEU A 124 5.76 -6.47 -7.03
CA LEU A 124 5.76 -6.83 -5.60
C LEU A 124 6.56 -8.10 -5.35
N SER A 125 6.34 -9.15 -6.14
CA SER A 125 7.12 -10.39 -6.04
C SER A 125 8.61 -10.15 -6.24
N THR A 126 8.98 -9.35 -7.25
CA THR A 126 10.38 -8.99 -7.50
C THR A 126 10.99 -8.23 -6.32
N PHE A 127 10.24 -7.31 -5.71
CA PHE A 127 10.71 -6.54 -4.57
C PHE A 127 10.97 -7.47 -3.37
N TYR A 128 9.98 -8.26 -2.95
CA TYR A 128 10.12 -9.14 -1.79
C TYR A 128 11.12 -10.27 -2.01
N ALA A 129 11.28 -10.77 -3.24
CA ALA A 129 12.29 -11.76 -3.58
C ALA A 129 13.74 -11.26 -3.40
N ARG A 130 13.97 -9.97 -3.51
CA ARG A 130 15.29 -9.37 -3.25
C ARG A 130 15.60 -9.25 -1.77
N GLU A 131 14.59 -9.04 -0.95
CA GLU A 131 14.73 -8.84 0.49
C GLU A 131 14.68 -10.14 1.28
N ASN A 132 13.99 -11.16 0.76
CA ASN A 132 13.76 -12.42 1.46
C ASN A 132 14.08 -13.62 0.56
N SER A 133 15.10 -14.40 0.91
CA SER A 133 15.56 -15.55 0.13
C SER A 133 14.54 -16.70 0.07
N LEU A 134 13.75 -16.89 1.13
CA LEU A 134 12.69 -17.92 1.17
C LEU A 134 11.57 -17.52 0.23
N TYR A 135 11.13 -16.27 0.27
CA TYR A 135 10.18 -15.74 -0.69
C TYR A 135 10.69 -15.92 -2.13
N ALA A 136 11.97 -15.66 -2.39
CA ALA A 136 12.57 -15.78 -3.72
C ALA A 136 12.52 -17.22 -4.26
N ALA A 137 12.66 -18.23 -3.40
CA ALA A 137 12.58 -19.62 -3.81
C ALA A 137 11.19 -20.02 -4.31
N ASP A 138 10.16 -19.50 -3.68
CA ASP A 138 8.76 -19.82 -4.00
C ASP A 138 8.13 -18.87 -5.03
N ALA A 139 8.59 -17.62 -5.12
CA ALA A 139 8.04 -16.60 -6.03
C ALA A 139 7.99 -17.05 -7.51
N LYS A 140 8.89 -17.93 -7.91
CA LYS A 140 8.93 -18.50 -9.27
C LYS A 140 7.76 -19.44 -9.57
N ARG A 141 7.01 -19.88 -8.55
CA ARG A 141 5.88 -20.81 -8.67
C ARG A 141 4.54 -20.09 -8.83
N TRP A 142 4.51 -18.76 -8.74
CA TRP A 142 3.26 -18.01 -8.77
C TRP A 142 3.07 -17.31 -10.11
N ASP A 143 1.88 -17.49 -10.65
CA ASP A 143 1.47 -17.00 -11.98
C ASP A 143 1.16 -15.49 -12.00
N ASN A 144 1.96 -14.65 -11.36
CA ASN A 144 1.74 -13.20 -11.30
C ASN A 144 0.30 -12.81 -10.87
N ASN A 145 -0.34 -13.64 -10.07
CA ASN A 145 -1.66 -13.40 -9.52
C ASN A 145 -1.54 -12.49 -8.28
N LEU A 146 -2.22 -11.35 -8.29
CA LEU A 146 -2.11 -10.36 -7.22
C LEU A 146 -2.65 -10.89 -5.88
N GLU A 147 -3.75 -11.63 -5.88
CA GLU A 147 -4.33 -12.25 -4.68
C GLU A 147 -3.33 -13.20 -4.01
N GLN A 148 -2.77 -14.13 -4.80
CA GLN A 148 -1.77 -15.07 -4.31
C GLN A 148 -0.51 -14.33 -3.82
N THR A 149 -0.05 -13.34 -4.57
CA THR A 149 1.11 -12.52 -4.16
C THR A 149 0.88 -11.84 -2.83
N LEU A 150 -0.30 -11.23 -2.60
CA LEU A 150 -0.63 -10.57 -1.34
C LEU A 150 -0.71 -11.56 -0.17
N SER A 151 -1.29 -12.74 -0.40
CA SER A 151 -1.39 -13.80 0.58
C SER A 151 0.01 -14.31 1.00
N GLN A 152 0.88 -14.52 0.04
CA GLN A 152 2.25 -14.93 0.28
C GLN A 152 3.07 -13.85 0.99
N VAL A 153 2.91 -12.58 0.60
CA VAL A 153 3.54 -11.44 1.29
C VAL A 153 3.13 -11.44 2.76
N ALA A 154 1.85 -11.67 3.09
CA ALA A 154 1.39 -11.73 4.47
C ALA A 154 2.12 -12.85 5.26
N MET A 155 2.22 -14.04 4.69
CA MET A 155 2.90 -15.17 5.33
C MET A 155 4.40 -14.92 5.57
N TYR A 156 5.13 -14.51 4.53
CA TYR A 156 6.58 -14.27 4.64
C TYR A 156 6.92 -13.07 5.52
N MET A 157 6.09 -12.03 5.50
CA MET A 157 6.27 -10.89 6.40
C MET A 157 5.99 -11.26 7.86
N THR A 158 5.06 -12.19 8.12
CA THR A 158 4.84 -12.75 9.45
C THR A 158 6.07 -13.50 9.93
N GLN A 159 6.64 -14.34 9.06
CA GLN A 159 7.91 -15.04 9.35
C GLN A 159 9.05 -14.05 9.64
N GLU A 160 9.19 -13.01 8.83
CA GLU A 160 10.20 -11.98 9.05
C GLU A 160 9.98 -11.24 10.38
N TYR A 161 8.73 -10.95 10.73
CA TYR A 161 8.39 -10.24 11.95
C TYR A 161 8.77 -11.00 13.21
N TYR A 162 8.49 -12.31 13.25
CA TYR A 162 8.82 -13.15 14.39
C TYR A 162 10.24 -13.75 14.34
N GLY A 163 10.93 -13.65 13.21
CA GLY A 163 12.27 -14.20 13.02
C GLY A 163 12.35 -15.73 13.00
N VAL A 164 11.19 -16.40 12.88
CA VAL A 164 11.09 -17.86 12.84
C VAL A 164 10.18 -18.30 11.71
N SER A 165 10.49 -19.45 11.07
CA SER A 165 9.57 -20.05 10.11
C SER A 165 8.34 -20.64 10.80
N LEU A 166 7.27 -20.90 10.05
CA LEU A 166 6.11 -21.60 10.59
C LEU A 166 6.48 -22.98 11.16
N GLU A 167 7.35 -23.73 10.47
CA GLU A 167 7.85 -25.03 10.93
C GLU A 167 8.57 -24.91 12.28
N GLN A 168 9.47 -23.94 12.41
CA GLN A 168 10.16 -23.67 13.67
C GLN A 168 9.21 -23.20 14.78
N ALA A 169 8.22 -22.40 14.46
CA ALA A 169 7.20 -21.99 15.41
C ALA A 169 6.34 -23.16 15.88
N MET A 170 6.05 -24.13 14.99
CA MET A 170 5.36 -25.37 15.33
C MET A 170 6.21 -26.30 16.23
N GLU A 171 7.51 -26.40 15.96
CA GLU A 171 8.43 -27.22 16.79
C GLU A 171 8.58 -26.66 18.21
N GLN A 172 8.42 -25.34 18.37
CA GLN A 172 8.49 -24.65 19.66
C GLN A 172 7.17 -24.68 20.44
N SER A 173 6.06 -24.97 19.77
CA SER A 173 4.74 -25.13 20.37
C SER A 173 4.57 -26.56 20.89
N ASP A 174 3.83 -26.74 21.99
CA ASP A 174 3.50 -28.07 22.49
C ASP A 174 2.60 -28.83 21.50
N LYS A 175 3.25 -29.65 20.76
CA LYS A 175 2.90 -30.93 20.12
C LYS A 175 1.66 -31.01 19.22
N ASP A 176 0.81 -30.35 18.89
CA ASP A 176 -0.25 -30.57 17.88
C ASP A 176 -1.06 -29.32 17.54
N GLU A 177 -0.73 -28.17 18.12
CA GLU A 177 -1.42 -26.92 17.83
C GLU A 177 -0.49 -25.94 17.10
N PHE A 178 -0.99 -25.41 16.02
CA PHE A 178 -0.34 -24.27 15.35
C PHE A 178 -0.20 -23.12 16.35
N PRO A 179 0.95 -22.43 16.42
CA PRO A 179 1.10 -21.29 17.32
C PRO A 179 0.07 -20.21 16.95
N ALA A 180 -0.93 -20.06 17.81
CA ALA A 180 -2.11 -19.20 17.55
C ALA A 180 -1.71 -17.79 17.14
N TYR A 181 -0.70 -17.20 17.79
CA TYR A 181 -0.21 -15.86 17.47
C TYR A 181 0.32 -15.75 16.04
N TYR A 182 1.01 -16.80 15.54
CA TYR A 182 1.58 -16.80 14.20
C TYR A 182 0.49 -16.90 13.14
N VAL A 183 -0.44 -17.85 13.30
CA VAL A 183 -1.57 -18.05 12.40
C VAL A 183 -2.47 -16.81 12.40
N ALA A 184 -2.81 -16.28 13.59
CA ALA A 184 -3.62 -15.09 13.73
C ALA A 184 -2.99 -13.86 13.04
N THR A 185 -1.67 -13.69 13.16
CA THR A 185 -0.95 -12.60 12.48
C THR A 185 -0.99 -12.76 10.97
N ALA A 186 -0.64 -13.95 10.45
CA ALA A 186 -0.65 -14.21 9.01
C ALA A 186 -2.05 -14.01 8.43
N THR A 187 -3.07 -14.55 9.09
CA THR A 187 -4.47 -14.43 8.65
C THR A 187 -4.96 -12.97 8.70
N SER A 188 -4.63 -12.23 9.79
CA SER A 188 -5.01 -10.81 9.91
C SER A 188 -4.30 -9.94 8.87
N ALA A 189 -3.01 -10.17 8.62
CA ALA A 189 -2.25 -9.47 7.59
C ALA A 189 -2.81 -9.79 6.18
N MET A 190 -3.11 -11.06 5.91
CA MET A 190 -3.73 -11.50 4.66
C MET A 190 -5.09 -10.83 4.45
N TYR A 191 -5.94 -10.83 5.46
CA TYR A 191 -7.24 -10.15 5.43
C TYR A 191 -7.09 -8.67 5.08
N LEU A 192 -6.19 -7.97 5.77
CA LEU A 192 -5.91 -6.54 5.55
C LEU A 192 -5.45 -6.26 4.12
N LEU A 193 -4.54 -7.08 3.59
CA LEU A 193 -4.00 -6.89 2.24
C LEU A 193 -5.05 -7.22 1.18
N LEU A 194 -5.76 -8.34 1.31
CA LEU A 194 -6.80 -8.74 0.37
C LEU A 194 -7.94 -7.72 0.33
N SER A 195 -8.48 -7.34 1.49
CA SER A 195 -9.55 -6.33 1.58
C SER A 195 -9.11 -4.98 1.01
N LYS A 196 -7.89 -4.54 1.30
CA LYS A 196 -7.39 -3.26 0.80
C LYS A 196 -7.30 -3.20 -0.72
N TYR A 197 -7.00 -4.31 -1.38
CA TYR A 197 -6.71 -4.35 -2.82
C TYR A 197 -7.83 -5.00 -3.65
N GLY A 198 -9.04 -5.09 -3.09
CA GLY A 198 -10.26 -5.46 -3.82
C GLY A 198 -10.50 -6.95 -3.94
N PHE A 199 -10.11 -7.72 -2.92
CA PHE A 199 -10.36 -9.16 -2.77
C PHE A 199 -11.13 -9.44 -1.48
N GLU A 200 -12.18 -8.64 -1.21
CA GLU A 200 -12.97 -8.73 0.02
C GLU A 200 -13.69 -10.08 0.17
N LYS A 201 -14.05 -10.69 -0.96
CA LYS A 201 -14.74 -11.99 -0.98
C LYS A 201 -13.82 -13.09 -0.46
N GLU A 202 -12.57 -13.11 -0.91
CA GLU A 202 -11.53 -14.04 -0.52
C GLU A 202 -11.10 -13.78 0.93
N ALA A 203 -10.96 -12.51 1.32
CA ALA A 203 -10.65 -12.11 2.68
C ALA A 203 -11.70 -12.63 3.68
N ASN A 204 -12.99 -12.52 3.35
CA ASN A 204 -14.07 -12.95 4.24
C ASN A 204 -14.13 -14.48 4.45
N GLN A 205 -13.45 -15.28 3.63
CA GLN A 205 -13.35 -16.74 3.79
C GLN A 205 -12.27 -17.16 4.79
N LEU A 206 -11.41 -16.23 5.24
CA LEU A 206 -10.34 -16.53 6.18
C LEU A 206 -10.87 -16.89 7.56
N ASP A 207 -10.28 -17.91 8.15
CA ASP A 207 -10.64 -18.42 9.47
C ASP A 207 -9.84 -17.70 10.57
N PHE A 208 -10.55 -17.20 11.57
CA PHE A 208 -10.00 -16.51 12.74
C PHE A 208 -10.22 -17.29 14.05
N SER A 209 -10.53 -18.58 14.00
CA SER A 209 -10.79 -19.41 15.18
C SER A 209 -9.63 -19.39 16.19
N CYS A 210 -8.39 -19.22 15.73
CA CYS A 210 -7.21 -19.12 16.58
C CYS A 210 -7.16 -17.87 17.47
N MET A 211 -7.96 -16.82 17.19
CA MET A 211 -7.97 -15.58 17.99
C MET A 211 -8.39 -15.81 19.44
N GLY A 212 -9.28 -16.77 19.69
CA GLY A 212 -9.75 -17.12 21.03
C GLY A 212 -8.69 -17.79 21.92
N GLN A 213 -7.57 -18.21 21.35
CA GLN A 213 -6.44 -18.85 22.07
C GLN A 213 -5.40 -17.82 22.54
N LEU A 214 -5.49 -16.57 22.11
CA LEU A 214 -4.54 -15.53 22.46
C LEU A 214 -4.84 -14.95 23.84
N ASP A 215 -3.81 -14.60 24.59
CA ASP A 215 -3.92 -13.72 25.73
C ASP A 215 -3.98 -12.22 25.29
N GLU A 216 -4.13 -11.29 26.22
CA GLU A 216 -4.20 -9.84 25.94
C GLU A 216 -2.96 -9.35 25.18
N GLN A 217 -1.76 -9.83 25.60
CA GLN A 217 -0.50 -9.44 24.97
C GLN A 217 -0.38 -10.02 23.56
N GLY A 218 -0.69 -11.30 23.38
CA GLY A 218 -0.68 -11.98 22.08
C GLY A 218 -1.64 -11.31 21.08
N PHE A 219 -2.80 -10.86 21.53
CA PHE A 219 -3.73 -10.10 20.69
C PHE A 219 -3.14 -8.75 20.24
N GLU A 220 -2.51 -8.00 21.16
CA GLU A 220 -1.86 -6.73 20.84
C GLU A 220 -0.69 -6.93 19.86
N ASP A 221 0.10 -8.00 20.05
CA ASP A 221 1.22 -8.33 19.17
C ASP A 221 0.74 -8.70 17.75
N VAL A 222 -0.33 -9.49 17.64
CA VAL A 222 -0.98 -9.83 16.36
C VAL A 222 -1.45 -8.57 15.63
N GLY A 223 -2.16 -7.69 16.31
CA GLY A 223 -2.64 -6.45 15.72
C GLY A 223 -1.50 -5.53 15.27
N THR A 224 -0.44 -5.44 16.08
CA THR A 224 0.74 -4.64 15.79
C THR A 224 1.50 -5.18 14.59
N ALA A 225 1.73 -6.49 14.53
CA ALA A 225 2.42 -7.15 13.43
C ALA A 225 1.62 -7.01 12.11
N ALA A 226 0.33 -7.33 12.14
CA ALA A 226 -0.54 -7.24 10.96
C ALA A 226 -0.61 -5.80 10.42
N SER A 227 -0.73 -4.79 11.30
CA SER A 227 -0.71 -3.37 10.90
C SER A 227 0.64 -2.94 10.33
N ALA A 228 1.76 -3.45 10.84
CA ALA A 228 3.09 -3.17 10.31
C ALA A 228 3.26 -3.76 8.90
N ILE A 229 2.80 -4.99 8.69
CA ILE A 229 2.81 -5.67 7.37
C ILE A 229 1.97 -4.87 6.36
N LEU A 230 0.75 -4.49 6.74
CA LEU A 230 -0.11 -3.64 5.91
C LEU A 230 0.58 -2.32 5.54
N SER A 231 1.17 -1.64 6.52
CA SER A 231 1.83 -0.33 6.34
C SER A 231 3.00 -0.43 5.37
N ARG A 232 3.84 -1.46 5.51
CA ARG A 232 5.00 -1.70 4.64
C ARG A 232 4.54 -2.01 3.21
N THR A 233 3.62 -2.95 3.03
CA THR A 233 3.11 -3.31 1.71
C THR A 233 2.39 -2.15 1.04
N ALA A 234 1.55 -1.41 1.76
CA ALA A 234 0.87 -0.24 1.22
C ALA A 234 1.85 0.89 0.80
N ARG A 235 2.98 1.03 1.49
CA ARG A 235 4.06 1.96 1.08
C ARG A 235 4.67 1.52 -0.24
N MET A 236 4.95 0.23 -0.41
CA MET A 236 5.50 -0.32 -1.65
C MET A 236 4.54 -0.14 -2.82
N VAL A 237 3.27 -0.48 -2.64
CA VAL A 237 2.25 -0.28 -3.67
C VAL A 237 2.15 1.19 -4.08
N ARG A 238 2.18 2.13 -3.13
CA ARG A 238 2.19 3.57 -3.43
C ARG A 238 3.39 4.03 -4.26
N GLN A 239 4.52 3.35 -4.19
CA GLN A 239 5.69 3.64 -5.02
C GLN A 239 5.60 2.99 -6.40
N ILE A 240 5.09 1.77 -6.47
CA ILE A 240 5.04 0.95 -7.70
C ILE A 240 3.87 1.38 -8.62
N HIS A 241 2.68 1.51 -8.08
CA HIS A 241 1.44 1.70 -8.85
C HIS A 241 1.46 2.93 -9.79
N PRO A 242 1.95 4.12 -9.37
CA PRO A 242 2.05 5.25 -10.29
C PRO A 242 3.02 5.04 -11.45
N GLN A 243 4.00 4.14 -11.32
CA GLN A 243 4.92 3.80 -12.40
C GLN A 243 4.21 2.92 -13.44
N ILE A 244 3.45 1.92 -12.97
CA ILE A 244 2.62 1.07 -13.83
C ILE A 244 1.67 1.94 -14.65
N GLN A 245 0.95 2.86 -14.01
CA GLN A 245 0.01 3.76 -14.69
C GLN A 245 0.66 4.61 -15.79
N ARG A 246 1.84 5.18 -15.51
CA ARG A 246 2.57 5.98 -16.52
C ARG A 246 3.01 5.14 -17.71
N GLU A 247 3.42 3.90 -17.48
CA GLU A 247 3.87 3.00 -18.53
C GLU A 247 2.70 2.54 -19.40
N SER A 248 1.57 2.18 -18.80
CA SER A 248 0.33 1.84 -19.50
C SER A 248 -0.16 2.99 -20.37
N GLN A 249 -0.16 4.23 -19.85
CA GLN A 249 -0.54 5.41 -20.61
C GLN A 249 0.36 5.63 -21.83
N LYS A 250 1.68 5.51 -21.67
CA LYS A 250 2.64 5.64 -22.78
C LYS A 250 2.47 4.55 -23.85
N GLN A 251 2.08 3.34 -23.45
CA GLN A 251 1.79 2.26 -24.40
C GLN A 251 0.52 2.55 -25.20
N THR A 252 -0.54 3.03 -24.57
CA THR A 252 -1.77 3.43 -25.23
C THR A 252 -1.52 4.56 -26.23
N GLU A 253 -0.82 5.63 -25.82
CA GLU A 253 -0.48 6.74 -26.71
C GLU A 253 0.34 6.31 -27.94
N ARG A 254 1.26 5.37 -27.77
CA ARG A 254 2.05 4.79 -28.86
C ARG A 254 1.16 3.99 -29.81
N SER A 255 0.30 3.12 -29.29
CA SER A 255 -0.62 2.33 -30.10
C SER A 255 -1.55 3.20 -30.94
N GLU A 256 -2.14 4.25 -30.34
CA GLU A 256 -2.98 5.22 -31.04
C GLU A 256 -2.20 6.01 -32.13
N SER A 257 -0.92 6.30 -31.91
CA SER A 257 -0.09 6.97 -32.92
C SER A 257 0.19 6.07 -34.12
N TYR A 258 0.46 4.78 -33.89
CA TYR A 258 0.66 3.82 -34.98
C TYR A 258 -0.61 3.61 -35.79
N GLU A 259 -1.78 3.51 -35.16
CA GLU A 259 -3.07 3.35 -35.87
C GLU A 259 -3.41 4.57 -36.71
N LYS A 260 -3.07 5.79 -36.26
CA LYS A 260 -3.27 7.02 -37.04
C LYS A 260 -2.36 7.08 -38.25
N ASP A 261 -1.10 6.65 -38.11
CA ASP A 261 -0.14 6.62 -39.22
C ASP A 261 -0.51 5.57 -40.27
N ASP A 262 -1.01 4.42 -39.85
CA ASP A 262 -1.43 3.33 -40.76
C ASP A 262 -2.73 3.71 -41.52
N ASN A 263 -3.69 4.31 -40.84
CA ASN A 263 -4.90 4.86 -41.48
C ASN A 263 -4.58 6.02 -42.44
N GLY A 264 -3.57 6.84 -42.13
CA GLY A 264 -3.07 7.90 -43.00
C GLY A 264 -2.43 7.37 -44.27
N ARG A 265 -1.67 6.26 -44.18
CA ARG A 265 -1.04 5.57 -45.34
C ARG A 265 -2.09 4.89 -46.22
N SER A 266 -3.04 4.19 -45.63
CA SER A 266 -4.12 3.51 -46.37
C SER A 266 -5.01 4.50 -47.12
N ALA A 267 -5.26 5.69 -46.58
CA ALA A 267 -6.00 6.76 -47.26
C ALA A 267 -5.23 7.34 -48.44
N GLN A 268 -3.91 7.41 -48.36
CA GLN A 268 -3.03 7.94 -49.41
C GLN A 268 -2.83 6.95 -50.55
N GLU A 269 -2.78 5.65 -50.30
CA GLU A 269 -2.73 4.61 -51.31
C GLU A 269 -4.02 4.46 -52.09
N ASN A 270 -5.19 4.66 -51.46
CA ASN A 270 -6.48 4.67 -52.14
C ASN A 270 -6.70 5.90 -53.01
N HIS A 271 -6.01 7.02 -52.77
CA HIS A 271 -6.07 8.21 -53.64
C HIS A 271 -5.14 8.09 -54.87
N LEU A 272 -4.09 7.25 -54.81
CA LEU A 272 -3.17 7.03 -55.94
C LEU A 272 -3.66 6.00 -56.96
N SER A 273 -4.62 5.13 -56.56
CA SER A 273 -5.19 4.11 -57.43
C SER A 273 -6.36 4.58 -58.32
N SER A 274 -6.89 5.79 -58.11
CA SER A 274 -8.04 6.31 -58.89
C SER A 274 -7.68 7.36 -59.93
N GLY A 275 -6.38 7.58 -60.26
CA GLY A 275 -5.93 8.55 -61.25
C GLY A 275 -5.17 7.91 -62.39
N GLY A 276 -5.87 7.15 -63.23
CA GLY A 276 -5.26 6.64 -64.47
C GLY A 276 -5.39 7.66 -65.63
N GLY A 277 -4.26 7.97 -66.26
CA GLY A 277 -4.32 8.42 -67.65
C GLY A 277 -3.43 9.60 -68.01
N LEU A 278 -2.45 9.30 -68.90
CA LEU A 278 -1.90 10.08 -70.00
C LEU A 278 -0.59 10.88 -69.81
N HIS A 279 0.43 10.32 -70.44
CA HIS A 279 1.48 10.93 -71.27
C HIS A 279 2.15 12.26 -70.92
N GLY A 280 3.49 12.19 -70.84
CA GLY A 280 4.34 13.36 -71.01
C GLY A 280 5.83 13.09 -70.75
N THR A 281 6.56 12.86 -71.80
CA THR A 281 8.04 12.75 -71.90
C THR A 281 8.75 14.02 -71.44
N GLY A 282 9.91 13.88 -70.75
CA GLY A 282 10.86 14.97 -70.75
C GLY A 282 11.88 15.06 -69.61
N HIS A 283 13.10 14.59 -69.90
CA HIS A 283 14.41 15.12 -69.51
C HIS A 283 14.90 15.17 -68.04
N ARG A 284 16.07 14.54 -67.93
CA ARG A 284 17.14 14.63 -66.93
C ARG A 284 17.45 16.06 -66.45
N THR A 285 17.85 16.16 -65.19
CA THR A 285 19.20 16.68 -64.83
C THR A 285 19.55 16.33 -63.36
N ALA A 286 20.81 16.08 -63.18
CA ALA A 286 21.47 15.70 -61.95
C ALA A 286 21.96 16.91 -61.14
N GLY A 287 22.21 16.72 -59.85
CA GLY A 287 23.01 17.59 -58.96
C GLY A 287 22.29 17.81 -57.64
N GLY A 288 22.85 17.56 -56.50
CA GLY A 288 24.14 17.72 -55.98
C GLY A 288 24.07 17.64 -54.43
N ARG A 289 25.09 17.13 -53.90
CA ARG A 289 25.55 16.99 -52.52
C ARG A 289 25.18 18.09 -51.53
N GLY A 290 25.01 17.68 -50.22
CA GLY A 290 25.23 18.57 -49.10
C GLY A 290 24.91 17.91 -47.75
N GLY A 291 25.90 17.27 -47.16
CA GLY A 291 25.82 16.80 -45.78
C GLY A 291 26.00 17.93 -44.78
N ARG A 292 25.46 17.75 -43.60
CA ARG A 292 26.02 18.29 -42.35
C ARG A 292 25.54 17.50 -41.15
N THR A 293 26.48 16.92 -40.47
CA THR A 293 26.49 16.40 -39.11
C THR A 293 26.21 17.53 -38.11
N GLY A 294 25.33 17.27 -37.15
CA GLY A 294 25.14 18.08 -35.98
C GLY A 294 24.92 17.18 -34.76
N THR A 295 26.02 16.90 -34.09
CA THR A 295 26.02 16.35 -32.74
C THR A 295 25.60 17.44 -31.76
N GLU A 296 24.54 17.24 -30.98
CA GLU A 296 24.25 18.03 -29.79
C GLU A 296 24.35 17.13 -28.56
N GLU A 297 25.26 17.55 -27.68
CA GLU A 297 25.52 17.05 -26.34
C GLU A 297 24.32 17.26 -25.44
N ILE A 298 23.90 16.18 -24.77
CA ILE A 298 22.96 16.25 -23.64
C ILE A 298 23.81 16.42 -22.38
N ARG A 299 23.69 17.59 -21.76
CA ARG A 299 24.20 17.88 -20.42
C ARG A 299 23.29 17.23 -19.39
N ASN A 300 23.87 16.38 -18.57
CA ASN A 300 23.33 15.89 -17.32
C ASN A 300 23.37 17.02 -16.29
N ASP A 301 22.21 17.41 -15.75
CA ASP A 301 22.11 18.11 -14.49
C ASP A 301 21.60 17.13 -13.42
N GLU A 302 22.54 16.53 -12.72
CA GLU A 302 22.30 15.84 -11.45
C GLU A 302 22.07 16.90 -10.35
N LYS A 303 20.88 16.94 -9.78
CA LYS A 303 20.64 17.56 -8.48
C LYS A 303 20.36 16.47 -7.47
N GLU A 304 21.38 16.20 -6.68
CA GLU A 304 21.31 15.51 -5.40
C GLU A 304 20.29 16.20 -4.48
N ILE A 305 19.34 15.44 -3.99
CA ILE A 305 18.60 15.78 -2.77
C ILE A 305 18.89 14.67 -1.78
N SER A 306 19.89 14.93 -0.94
CA SER A 306 20.18 14.19 0.27
C SER A 306 19.13 14.49 1.32
N GLY A 307 18.54 13.47 1.89
CA GLY A 307 17.60 13.54 3.00
C GLY A 307 17.31 12.14 3.53
N GLY A 308 18.38 11.46 3.98
CA GLY A 308 18.26 10.17 4.64
C GLY A 308 17.90 10.35 6.11
N GLU A 309 16.77 9.88 6.53
CA GLU A 309 16.54 9.47 7.91
C GLU A 309 16.53 7.96 7.98
N SER A 310 17.63 7.43 8.45
CA SER A 310 17.84 6.03 8.79
C SER A 310 17.01 5.69 10.03
N ILE A 311 16.05 4.82 9.90
CA ILE A 311 15.39 4.19 11.04
C ILE A 311 16.29 3.04 11.48
N SER A 312 17.05 3.27 12.54
CA SER A 312 17.82 2.26 13.24
C SER A 312 16.87 1.31 13.97
N VAL A 313 16.97 0.04 13.61
CA VAL A 313 16.38 -1.07 14.36
C VAL A 313 17.17 -1.21 15.65
N VAL A 314 16.57 -0.85 16.77
CA VAL A 314 17.11 -1.14 18.11
C VAL A 314 16.85 -2.60 18.38
N ARG A 315 17.90 -3.42 18.30
CA ARG A 315 17.94 -4.75 18.91
C ARG A 315 17.95 -4.58 20.42
N ALA A 316 16.96 -5.10 21.10
CA ALA A 316 17.02 -5.30 22.54
C ALA A 316 18.01 -6.45 22.80
N ASN A 317 19.25 -6.12 23.21
CA ASN A 317 20.13 -7.05 23.88
C ASN A 317 19.71 -7.04 25.35
N GLY A 318 19.22 -8.19 25.81
CA GLY A 318 19.19 -8.48 27.22
C GLY A 318 20.61 -8.79 27.70
N ASP A 319 21.00 -8.18 28.81
CA ASP A 319 22.05 -8.67 29.69
C ASP A 319 21.65 -8.33 31.12
N GLU A 320 21.67 -9.42 31.93
CA GLU A 320 21.63 -9.57 33.40
C GLU A 320 20.35 -9.19 34.13
#